data_de67185be66b4c24d44c6214d2e14dff
#
_entry.id   de67185be66b4c24d44c6214d2e14dff
#
_cell.length_a   1.000
_cell.length_b   1.000
_cell.length_c   1.000
_cell.angle_alpha   90.00
_cell.angle_beta   90.00
_cell.angle_gamma   90.00
#
_symmetry.space_group_name_H-M   'P 1'
#
loop_
_entity.id
_entity.type
_entity.pdbx_description
1 polymer ?
#
loop_
_entity_poly.entity_id
_entity_poly.type
_entity_poly.pdbx_seq_one_letter_code
_entity_poly.pdbx_strand_id
1 'polypeptide(L)'
;MNLELFIAEKIHFSKEGDREVTPPAVRIAMIGIALGLAVMILSVAIVIGFKKEVRNKVIGFGSNIQITNFDSNSSYESQPIAVSDTLLNALDAFPGIRHVEKFATKLGILKTDQDFQGIVLKGVDTDYDWTFFKDNLKEGEIFTIQPDKNSTDVIISKYLSDLLGLKVGDSFLTDFVQDDVRARKFTITGIYETGFLDYDKMFVIADIKQIRRLNGWDKDQVSGLELQVDDYDRLDQVAEDIYFDLTERQDRNGNTFYARSIKELNPMIFNWLDVLDINVVVILALMLSVAEVAAEL
;
A
#
# COMPACT_ATOMS: atom_id res chain seq x y z
N MET A 1 22.54 2.31 -46.76
CA MET A 1 21.74 3.56 -46.82
C MET A 1 20.30 3.09 -46.93
N ASN A 2 19.47 3.30 -45.91
CA ASN A 2 18.08 2.85 -45.90
C ASN A 2 17.28 3.62 -46.93
N LEU A 3 16.67 2.91 -47.90
CA LEU A 3 15.90 3.50 -48.99
C LEU A 3 14.75 4.37 -48.45
N GLU A 4 14.15 3.99 -47.36
CA GLU A 4 13.07 4.69 -46.70
C GLU A 4 13.52 6.07 -46.15
N LEU A 5 14.68 6.14 -45.55
CA LEU A 5 15.28 7.40 -45.06
C LEU A 5 15.66 8.33 -46.23
N PHE A 6 16.17 7.78 -47.33
CA PHE A 6 16.51 8.54 -48.53
C PHE A 6 15.27 9.13 -49.21
N ILE A 7 14.19 8.34 -49.30
CA ILE A 7 12.90 8.79 -49.84
C ILE A 7 12.29 9.87 -48.98
N ALA A 8 12.31 9.68 -47.66
CA ALA A 8 11.79 10.67 -46.68
C ALA A 8 12.54 12.00 -46.74
N GLU A 9 13.88 11.93 -46.87
CA GLU A 9 14.75 13.12 -46.99
C GLU A 9 14.49 13.84 -48.30
N LYS A 10 14.33 13.11 -49.42
CA LYS A 10 14.08 13.68 -50.74
C LYS A 10 12.68 14.32 -50.83
N ILE A 11 11.64 13.73 -50.21
CA ILE A 11 10.30 14.31 -50.15
C ILE A 11 10.27 15.56 -49.28
N HIS A 12 11.06 15.59 -48.22
CA HIS A 12 10.99 16.68 -47.22
C HIS A 12 11.88 17.88 -47.57
N PHE A 13 12.99 17.69 -48.34
CA PHE A 13 13.97 18.73 -48.62
C PHE A 13 14.12 19.05 -50.12
N SER A 14 13.34 18.44 -51.05
CA SER A 14 13.43 18.78 -52.46
C SER A 14 12.79 20.18 -52.72
N LYS A 15 13.69 21.10 -53.02
CA LYS A 15 13.35 22.46 -53.52
C LYS A 15 13.39 22.43 -55.06
N GLU A 16 12.43 21.87 -55.71
CA GLU A 16 12.27 22.13 -57.13
C GLU A 16 10.80 22.01 -57.60
N GLY A 17 10.26 23.14 -58.01
CA GLY A 17 9.38 23.39 -59.14
C GLY A 17 7.96 22.80 -59.14
N ASP A 18 7.01 23.70 -58.99
CA ASP A 18 5.64 23.70 -59.51
C ASP A 18 4.57 22.73 -58.96
N ARG A 19 3.61 23.36 -58.34
CA ARG A 19 2.30 22.87 -57.83
C ARG A 19 2.30 22.02 -56.60
N GLU A 20 2.46 22.70 -55.56
CA GLU A 20 2.50 22.20 -54.22
C GLU A 20 1.14 22.35 -53.53
N VAL A 21 0.58 21.20 -53.21
CA VAL A 21 -0.44 21.11 -52.17
C VAL A 21 0.12 20.45 -50.90
N THR A 22 1.42 20.03 -50.92
CA THR A 22 1.89 19.03 -50.00
C THR A 22 2.70 19.48 -48.75
N PRO A 23 3.50 20.56 -48.68
CA PRO A 23 4.33 20.81 -47.53
C PRO A 23 3.61 21.18 -46.22
N PRO A 24 2.58 22.05 -46.24
CA PRO A 24 1.91 22.38 -44.96
C PRO A 24 1.00 21.26 -44.45
N ALA A 25 0.33 20.52 -45.34
CA ALA A 25 -0.55 19.43 -44.92
C ALA A 25 0.22 18.25 -44.28
N VAL A 26 1.34 17.84 -44.89
CA VAL A 26 2.24 16.76 -44.35
C VAL A 26 2.83 17.19 -43.02
N ARG A 27 3.24 18.45 -42.84
CA ARG A 27 3.76 18.93 -41.55
C ARG A 27 2.68 18.92 -40.46
N ILE A 28 1.47 19.33 -40.77
CA ILE A 28 0.34 19.30 -39.83
C ILE A 28 0.02 17.85 -39.45
N ALA A 29 -0.02 16.94 -40.42
CA ALA A 29 -0.25 15.51 -40.16
C ALA A 29 0.86 14.91 -39.28
N MET A 30 2.13 15.19 -39.55
CA MET A 30 3.25 14.72 -38.71
C MET A 30 3.18 15.27 -37.29
N ILE A 31 2.86 16.54 -37.12
CA ILE A 31 2.69 17.16 -35.79
C ILE A 31 1.52 16.49 -35.07
N GLY A 32 0.40 16.23 -35.75
CA GLY A 32 -0.77 15.56 -35.22
C GLY A 32 -0.44 14.14 -34.72
N ILE A 33 0.25 13.35 -35.54
CA ILE A 33 0.68 12.00 -35.17
C ILE A 33 1.66 12.03 -33.99
N ALA A 34 2.66 12.93 -34.02
CA ALA A 34 3.64 13.07 -32.94
C ALA A 34 2.96 13.47 -31.61
N LEU A 35 2.01 14.41 -31.66
CA LEU A 35 1.24 14.81 -30.49
C LEU A 35 0.35 13.68 -29.97
N GLY A 36 -0.33 12.97 -30.87
CA GLY A 36 -1.14 11.79 -30.51
C GLY A 36 -0.30 10.70 -29.81
N LEU A 37 0.88 10.38 -30.36
CA LEU A 37 1.78 9.41 -29.75
C LEU A 37 2.29 9.90 -28.38
N ALA A 38 2.65 11.16 -28.26
CA ALA A 38 3.09 11.74 -26.98
C ALA A 38 1.99 11.65 -25.90
N VAL A 39 0.73 11.95 -26.25
CA VAL A 39 -0.41 11.82 -25.33
C VAL A 39 -0.66 10.37 -24.94
N MET A 40 -0.54 9.41 -25.87
CA MET A 40 -0.66 7.99 -25.56
C MET A 40 0.40 7.54 -24.55
N ILE A 41 1.66 7.83 -24.80
CA ILE A 41 2.77 7.46 -23.90
C ILE A 41 2.56 8.08 -22.52
N LEU A 42 2.20 9.36 -22.46
CA LEU A 42 1.95 10.07 -21.22
C LEU A 42 0.78 9.46 -20.44
N SER A 43 -0.33 9.14 -21.11
CA SER A 43 -1.50 8.52 -20.46
C SER A 43 -1.17 7.17 -19.86
N VAL A 44 -0.45 6.31 -20.58
CA VAL A 44 0.00 5.00 -20.07
C VAL A 44 0.95 5.17 -18.87
N ALA A 45 1.93 6.08 -18.98
CA ALA A 45 2.89 6.33 -17.93
C ALA A 45 2.22 6.85 -16.63
N ILE A 46 1.23 7.75 -16.76
CA ILE A 46 0.46 8.25 -15.63
C ILE A 46 -0.31 7.12 -14.93
N VAL A 47 -1.01 6.28 -15.69
CA VAL A 47 -1.80 5.19 -15.10
C VAL A 47 -0.90 4.17 -14.39
N ILE A 48 0.20 3.75 -15.03
CA ILE A 48 1.16 2.82 -14.40
C ILE A 48 1.75 3.42 -13.12
N GLY A 49 2.18 4.68 -13.17
CA GLY A 49 2.74 5.38 -12.02
C GLY A 49 1.73 5.50 -10.87
N PHE A 50 0.50 5.89 -11.20
CA PHE A 50 -0.58 6.03 -10.24
C PHE A 50 -0.95 4.69 -9.57
N LYS A 51 -1.11 3.61 -10.35
CA LYS A 51 -1.37 2.25 -9.82
C LYS A 51 -0.27 1.80 -8.86
N LYS A 52 0.99 2.01 -9.24
CA LYS A 52 2.14 1.67 -8.41
C LYS A 52 2.14 2.46 -7.10
N GLU A 53 1.82 3.75 -7.16
CA GLU A 53 1.79 4.62 -5.98
C GLU A 53 0.68 4.21 -5.00
N VAL A 54 -0.55 4.01 -5.48
CA VAL A 54 -1.67 3.56 -4.62
C VAL A 54 -1.37 2.20 -4.01
N ARG A 55 -0.89 1.24 -4.81
CA ARG A 55 -0.50 -0.07 -4.34
C ARG A 55 0.56 -0.01 -3.23
N ASN A 56 1.62 0.78 -3.42
CA ASN A 56 2.69 0.92 -2.45
C ASN A 56 2.19 1.51 -1.12
N LYS A 57 1.24 2.43 -1.17
CA LYS A 57 0.63 3.00 0.04
C LYS A 57 -0.21 1.97 0.81
N VAL A 58 -1.01 1.18 0.11
CA VAL A 58 -1.80 0.11 0.75
C VAL A 58 -0.89 -0.95 1.37
N ILE A 59 0.15 -1.39 0.64
CA ILE A 59 1.15 -2.34 1.12
C ILE A 59 1.93 -1.78 2.32
N GLY A 60 2.27 -0.49 2.31
CA GLY A 60 3.00 0.15 3.40
C GLY A 60 2.29 0.12 4.75
N PHE A 61 0.95 0.02 4.75
CA PHE A 61 0.16 -0.14 5.99
C PHE A 61 -0.11 -1.60 6.37
N GLY A 62 -0.17 -2.53 5.42
CA GLY A 62 -0.64 -3.89 5.66
C GLY A 62 0.20 -4.99 5.00
N SER A 63 1.39 -4.65 4.48
CA SER A 63 2.27 -5.59 3.78
C SER A 63 1.63 -6.24 2.54
N ASN A 64 2.26 -7.28 1.98
CA ASN A 64 1.78 -7.95 0.77
C ASN A 64 0.79 -9.10 1.07
N ILE A 65 1.08 -9.87 2.12
CA ILE A 65 0.27 -11.01 2.57
C ILE A 65 0.08 -10.87 4.08
N GLN A 66 -1.11 -11.14 4.57
CA GLN A 66 -1.38 -11.24 6.00
C GLN A 66 -1.81 -12.66 6.36
N ILE A 67 -1.23 -13.18 7.45
CA ILE A 67 -1.64 -14.43 8.08
C ILE A 67 -2.34 -14.09 9.39
N THR A 68 -3.60 -14.45 9.51
CA THR A 68 -4.43 -14.20 10.69
C THR A 68 -5.10 -15.49 11.16
N ASN A 69 -5.86 -15.41 12.24
CA ASN A 69 -6.74 -16.51 12.64
C ASN A 69 -7.86 -16.69 11.59
N PHE A 70 -8.16 -17.93 11.24
CA PHE A 70 -9.22 -18.26 10.28
C PHE A 70 -10.60 -17.73 10.73
N ASP A 71 -10.88 -17.78 12.04
CA ASP A 71 -12.15 -17.32 12.62
C ASP A 71 -12.21 -15.78 12.78
N SER A 72 -11.14 -15.07 12.40
CA SER A 72 -11.15 -13.61 12.44
C SER A 72 -12.07 -13.06 11.35
N ASN A 73 -12.99 -12.19 11.77
CA ASN A 73 -13.78 -11.39 10.84
C ASN A 73 -12.93 -10.26 10.22
N SER A 74 -13.50 -9.49 9.30
CA SER A 74 -12.82 -8.35 8.68
C SER A 74 -12.68 -7.12 9.62
N SER A 75 -12.84 -7.32 10.92
CA SER A 75 -12.67 -6.28 11.94
C SER A 75 -11.20 -6.14 12.33
N TYR A 76 -10.80 -4.95 12.73
CA TYR A 76 -9.50 -4.70 13.36
C TYR A 76 -9.40 -5.24 14.81
N GLU A 77 -10.47 -5.84 15.33
CA GLU A 77 -10.45 -6.65 16.55
C GLU A 77 -10.39 -8.13 16.17
N SER A 78 -9.18 -8.61 15.90
CA SER A 78 -8.95 -9.98 15.49
C SER A 78 -8.82 -10.93 16.68
N GLN A 79 -9.21 -12.19 16.48
CA GLN A 79 -8.84 -13.31 17.34
C GLN A 79 -7.30 -13.49 17.25
N PRO A 80 -6.61 -13.73 18.36
CA PRO A 80 -5.16 -13.90 18.33
C PRO A 80 -4.75 -15.22 17.69
N ILE A 81 -3.55 -15.24 17.12
CA ILE A 81 -2.81 -16.44 16.81
C ILE A 81 -1.56 -16.51 17.69
N ALA A 82 -1.18 -17.71 18.11
CA ALA A 82 0.08 -17.95 18.80
C ALA A 82 1.16 -18.30 17.78
N VAL A 83 2.21 -17.48 17.72
CA VAL A 83 3.28 -17.60 16.73
C VAL A 83 4.52 -18.21 17.37
N SER A 84 4.95 -19.39 16.88
CA SER A 84 6.17 -20.04 17.29
C SER A 84 7.38 -19.60 16.47
N ASP A 85 8.58 -19.67 17.05
CA ASP A 85 9.82 -19.40 16.31
C ASP A 85 9.99 -20.36 15.12
N THR A 86 9.50 -21.61 15.23
CA THR A 86 9.50 -22.56 14.12
C THR A 86 8.68 -22.08 12.94
N LEU A 87 7.50 -21.51 13.20
CA LEU A 87 6.66 -20.94 12.13
C LEU A 87 7.32 -19.72 11.49
N LEU A 88 7.87 -18.82 12.31
CA LEU A 88 8.57 -17.62 11.80
C LEU A 88 9.75 -18.00 10.90
N ASN A 89 10.60 -18.92 11.35
CA ASN A 89 11.75 -19.38 10.58
C ASN A 89 11.32 -20.09 9.28
N ALA A 90 10.21 -20.84 9.30
CA ALA A 90 9.68 -21.50 8.11
C ALA A 90 9.15 -20.47 7.08
N LEU A 91 8.46 -19.43 7.54
CA LEU A 91 7.95 -18.36 6.68
C LEU A 91 9.07 -17.46 6.15
N ASP A 92 10.05 -17.13 6.96
CA ASP A 92 11.21 -16.31 6.55
C ASP A 92 12.08 -17.04 5.50
N ALA A 93 12.13 -18.37 5.55
CA ALA A 93 12.80 -19.20 4.55
C ALA A 93 11.90 -19.57 3.35
N PHE A 94 10.64 -19.12 3.33
CA PHE A 94 9.70 -19.52 2.29
C PHE A 94 10.04 -18.83 0.95
N PRO A 95 10.06 -19.57 -0.19
CA PRO A 95 10.43 -19.00 -1.50
C PRO A 95 9.51 -17.84 -1.90
N GLY A 96 10.11 -16.68 -2.18
CA GLY A 96 9.39 -15.46 -2.58
C GLY A 96 9.02 -14.55 -1.42
N ILE A 97 9.35 -14.91 -0.16
CA ILE A 97 9.21 -14.02 1.00
C ILE A 97 10.54 -13.33 1.29
N ARG A 98 10.47 -12.01 1.43
CA ARG A 98 11.61 -11.14 1.76
C ARG A 98 11.72 -10.86 3.26
N HIS A 99 10.58 -10.71 3.92
CA HIS A 99 10.53 -10.31 5.32
C HIS A 99 9.21 -10.72 5.98
N VAL A 100 9.26 -11.11 7.25
CA VAL A 100 8.11 -11.48 8.07
C VAL A 100 8.10 -10.62 9.33
N GLU A 101 6.99 -9.98 9.62
CA GLU A 101 6.83 -9.11 10.77
C GLU A 101 5.53 -9.40 11.52
N LYS A 102 5.54 -9.14 12.84
CA LYS A 102 4.39 -9.34 13.72
C LYS A 102 3.59 -8.05 13.84
N PHE A 103 2.26 -8.17 13.82
CA PHE A 103 1.40 -7.04 14.11
C PHE A 103 0.25 -7.41 15.05
N ALA A 104 -0.29 -6.40 15.70
CA ALA A 104 -1.55 -6.51 16.40
C ALA A 104 -2.36 -5.22 16.17
N THR A 105 -3.68 -5.35 16.11
CA THR A 105 -4.58 -4.21 15.96
C THR A 105 -5.59 -4.16 17.10
N LYS A 106 -6.01 -2.95 17.45
CA LYS A 106 -7.08 -2.71 18.41
C LYS A 106 -7.82 -1.42 18.08
N LEU A 107 -9.15 -1.50 18.09
CA LEU A 107 -9.99 -0.32 17.96
C LEU A 107 -9.97 0.49 19.25
N GLY A 108 -9.87 1.81 19.13
CA GLY A 108 -9.89 2.74 20.25
C GLY A 108 -10.54 4.06 19.88
N ILE A 109 -10.84 4.84 20.89
CA ILE A 109 -11.35 6.20 20.76
C ILE A 109 -10.31 7.14 21.35
N LEU A 110 -9.60 7.85 20.48
CA LEU A 110 -8.69 8.91 20.89
C LEU A 110 -9.50 10.12 21.31
N LYS A 111 -9.19 10.66 22.49
CA LYS A 111 -9.88 11.81 23.08
C LYS A 111 -8.92 12.94 23.39
N THR A 112 -9.36 14.15 23.08
CA THR A 112 -8.79 15.41 23.54
C THR A 112 -9.84 16.15 24.36
N ASP A 113 -9.49 17.30 24.92
CA ASP A 113 -10.41 18.14 25.68
C ASP A 113 -11.56 18.70 24.82
N GLN A 114 -11.39 18.74 23.50
CA GLN A 114 -12.33 19.41 22.59
C GLN A 114 -13.00 18.45 21.61
N ASP A 115 -12.38 17.30 21.28
CA ASP A 115 -12.85 16.42 20.21
C ASP A 115 -12.48 14.94 20.47
N PHE A 116 -13.06 14.05 19.70
CA PHE A 116 -12.75 12.61 19.74
C PHE A 116 -12.72 12.00 18.34
N GLN A 117 -11.90 10.98 18.15
CA GLN A 117 -11.75 10.28 16.87
C GLN A 117 -11.60 8.77 17.11
N GLY A 118 -12.38 7.98 16.36
CA GLY A 118 -12.17 6.53 16.30
C GLY A 118 -10.86 6.22 15.58
N ILE A 119 -10.01 5.39 16.19
CA ILE A 119 -8.71 5.01 15.66
C ILE A 119 -8.52 3.50 15.68
N VAL A 120 -7.60 3.03 14.84
CA VAL A 120 -7.01 1.71 14.89
C VAL A 120 -5.58 1.85 15.43
N LEU A 121 -5.34 1.35 16.63
CA LEU A 121 -3.99 1.21 17.13
C LEU A 121 -3.35 0.00 16.46
N LYS A 122 -2.34 0.21 15.62
CA LYS A 122 -1.51 -0.84 15.02
C LYS A 122 -0.23 -0.96 15.83
N GLY A 123 -0.11 -2.06 16.56
CA GLY A 123 1.09 -2.41 17.30
C GLY A 123 2.04 -3.20 16.42
N VAL A 124 3.30 -2.79 16.41
CA VAL A 124 4.39 -3.42 15.67
C VAL A 124 5.48 -3.87 16.64
N ASP A 125 6.27 -4.88 16.26
CA ASP A 125 7.32 -5.44 17.10
C ASP A 125 8.72 -4.95 16.66
N THR A 126 9.77 -5.45 17.26
CA THR A 126 11.18 -5.06 17.03
C THR A 126 11.66 -5.37 15.59
N ASP A 127 11.03 -6.30 14.92
CA ASP A 127 11.30 -6.76 13.55
C ASP A 127 10.63 -5.91 12.47
N TYR A 128 9.87 -4.87 12.82
CA TYR A 128 9.09 -4.08 11.88
C TYR A 128 9.94 -3.23 10.92
N ASP A 129 9.63 -3.29 9.63
CA ASP A 129 10.27 -2.46 8.59
C ASP A 129 9.70 -1.03 8.58
N TRP A 130 10.45 -0.11 9.19
CA TRP A 130 10.07 1.30 9.28
C TRP A 130 10.27 2.12 8.00
N THR A 131 10.74 1.53 6.91
CA THR A 131 11.09 2.27 5.68
C THR A 131 9.92 3.09 5.17
N PHE A 132 8.71 2.50 5.10
CA PHE A 132 7.52 3.21 4.64
C PHE A 132 7.20 4.44 5.48
N PHE A 133 7.22 4.33 6.81
CA PHE A 133 6.93 5.48 7.69
C PHE A 133 8.07 6.49 7.72
N LYS A 134 9.34 6.07 7.57
CA LYS A 134 10.48 6.99 7.44
C LYS A 134 10.37 7.86 6.21
N ASP A 135 9.98 7.28 5.07
CA ASP A 135 9.83 8.00 3.80
C ASP A 135 8.65 8.98 3.83
N ASN A 136 7.67 8.74 4.70
CA ASN A 136 6.47 9.57 4.85
C ASN A 136 6.47 10.43 6.13
N LEU A 137 7.54 10.44 6.92
CA LEU A 137 7.63 11.23 8.14
C LEU A 137 7.73 12.73 7.81
N LYS A 138 6.93 13.54 8.50
CA LYS A 138 6.87 15.00 8.34
C LYS A 138 7.51 15.75 9.50
N GLU A 139 7.25 15.30 10.73
CA GLU A 139 7.71 15.96 11.94
C GLU A 139 8.12 14.90 12.98
N GLY A 140 9.11 15.24 13.81
CA GLY A 140 9.59 14.37 14.88
C GLY A 140 10.43 13.20 14.41
N GLU A 141 10.34 12.09 15.14
CA GLU A 141 11.14 10.88 14.89
C GLU A 141 10.32 9.61 15.13
N ILE A 142 10.76 8.50 14.53
CA ILE A 142 10.20 7.19 14.78
C ILE A 142 10.79 6.65 16.08
N PHE A 143 9.91 6.18 16.97
CA PHE A 143 10.32 5.59 18.24
C PHE A 143 11.01 4.23 18.06
N THR A 144 11.84 3.88 19.02
CA THR A 144 12.52 2.58 19.04
C THR A 144 11.82 1.62 19.99
N ILE A 145 11.49 0.43 19.49
CA ILE A 145 10.89 -0.64 20.29
C ILE A 145 12.00 -1.44 20.97
N GLN A 146 11.92 -1.51 22.30
CA GLN A 146 12.86 -2.29 23.11
C GLN A 146 12.22 -3.64 23.49
N PRO A 147 12.93 -4.78 23.40
CA PRO A 147 12.36 -6.11 23.68
C PRO A 147 11.70 -6.21 25.06
N ASP A 148 12.36 -5.67 26.08
CA ASP A 148 12.00 -5.86 27.50
C ASP A 148 11.22 -4.70 28.11
N LYS A 149 11.00 -3.60 27.37
CA LYS A 149 10.35 -2.41 27.89
C LYS A 149 9.15 -2.01 27.02
N ASN A 150 8.03 -1.76 27.67
CA ASN A 150 6.84 -1.24 26.98
C ASN A 150 7.02 0.26 26.71
N SER A 151 6.84 0.67 25.46
CA SER A 151 6.76 2.09 25.12
C SER A 151 5.33 2.56 25.05
N THR A 152 5.10 3.82 25.43
CA THR A 152 3.86 4.57 25.19
C THR A 152 3.98 5.53 24.01
N ASP A 153 5.13 5.50 23.35
CA ASP A 153 5.43 6.33 22.20
C ASP A 153 4.66 5.84 20.99
N VAL A 154 4.16 6.80 20.21
CA VAL A 154 3.38 6.53 19.00
C VAL A 154 3.74 7.53 17.90
N ILE A 155 3.50 7.10 16.67
CA ILE A 155 3.41 8.03 15.55
C ILE A 155 1.96 8.11 15.07
N ILE A 156 1.52 9.32 14.74
CA ILE A 156 0.18 9.62 14.24
C ILE A 156 0.26 10.24 12.85
N SER A 157 -0.85 10.23 12.13
CA SER A 157 -0.90 10.91 10.84
C SER A 157 -1.02 12.44 11.02
N LYS A 158 -0.60 13.17 9.99
CA LYS A 158 -0.82 14.63 9.90
C LYS A 158 -2.31 14.97 9.94
N TYR A 159 -3.16 14.13 9.35
CA TYR A 159 -4.61 14.29 9.43
C TYR A 159 -5.11 14.29 10.88
N LEU A 160 -4.72 13.29 11.70
CA LEU A 160 -5.11 13.22 13.10
C LEU A 160 -4.51 14.37 13.93
N SER A 161 -3.26 14.73 13.65
CA SER A 161 -2.59 15.87 14.27
C SER A 161 -3.38 17.19 14.05
N ASP A 162 -3.75 17.47 12.81
CA ASP A 162 -4.47 18.69 12.44
C ASP A 162 -5.91 18.70 12.97
N LEU A 163 -6.62 17.55 12.86
CA LEU A 163 -7.99 17.41 13.33
C LEU A 163 -8.11 17.65 14.84
N LEU A 164 -7.17 17.11 15.62
CA LEU A 164 -7.23 17.09 17.07
C LEU A 164 -6.33 18.15 17.73
N GLY A 165 -5.63 18.95 16.94
CA GLY A 165 -4.70 19.98 17.41
C GLY A 165 -3.48 19.45 18.17
N LEU A 166 -3.07 18.21 17.88
CA LEU A 166 -1.97 17.51 18.55
C LEU A 166 -0.63 17.72 17.82
N LYS A 167 0.46 17.81 18.59
CA LYS A 167 1.83 18.02 18.08
C LYS A 167 2.79 16.98 18.62
N VAL A 168 3.98 16.89 18.01
CA VAL A 168 5.07 16.09 18.55
C VAL A 168 5.41 16.52 19.98
N GLY A 169 5.51 15.55 20.90
CA GLY A 169 5.71 15.77 22.33
C GLY A 169 4.42 15.83 23.14
N ASP A 170 3.27 16.04 22.52
CA ASP A 170 1.99 16.01 23.22
C ASP A 170 1.61 14.59 23.63
N SER A 171 0.76 14.49 24.64
CA SER A 171 0.18 13.23 25.08
C SER A 171 -1.33 13.28 24.99
N PHE A 172 -1.94 12.17 24.63
CA PHE A 172 -3.38 12.01 24.57
C PHE A 172 -3.86 10.73 25.26
N LEU A 173 -5.15 10.66 25.55
CA LEU A 173 -5.80 9.46 26.08
C LEU A 173 -6.55 8.74 24.96
N THR A 174 -6.45 7.41 24.97
CA THR A 174 -7.27 6.54 24.12
C THR A 174 -8.05 5.59 25.00
N ASP A 175 -9.36 5.57 24.83
CA ASP A 175 -10.26 4.61 25.46
C ASP A 175 -10.40 3.38 24.55
N PHE A 176 -10.19 2.21 25.13
CA PHE A 176 -10.42 0.92 24.52
C PHE A 176 -11.63 0.27 25.17
N VAL A 177 -12.65 0.01 24.35
CA VAL A 177 -13.90 -0.60 24.83
C VAL A 177 -13.78 -2.11 24.74
N GLN A 178 -13.87 -2.78 25.87
CA GLN A 178 -13.97 -4.23 26.02
C GLN A 178 -15.09 -4.50 27.05
N ASP A 179 -14.98 -5.58 27.83
CA ASP A 179 -15.88 -5.79 28.98
C ASP A 179 -15.85 -4.58 29.94
N ASP A 180 -14.66 -3.98 30.08
CA ASP A 180 -14.44 -2.71 30.77
C ASP A 180 -13.75 -1.68 29.86
N VAL A 181 -14.02 -0.40 30.07
CA VAL A 181 -13.31 0.70 29.38
C VAL A 181 -11.91 0.84 29.98
N ARG A 182 -10.89 0.65 29.16
CA ARG A 182 -9.48 0.79 29.54
C ARG A 182 -8.84 1.99 28.86
N ALA A 183 -8.53 3.03 29.64
CA ALA A 183 -7.80 4.18 29.12
C ALA A 183 -6.28 3.92 29.08
N ARG A 184 -5.63 4.40 28.03
CA ARG A 184 -4.17 4.44 27.90
C ARG A 184 -3.71 5.81 27.45
N LYS A 185 -2.63 6.27 28.05
CA LYS A 185 -1.96 7.50 27.66
C LYS A 185 -0.83 7.18 26.69
N PHE A 186 -0.81 7.89 25.56
CA PHE A 186 0.26 7.79 24.55
C PHE A 186 0.95 9.14 24.37
N THR A 187 2.22 9.12 23.94
CA THR A 187 3.02 10.30 23.66
C THR A 187 3.42 10.30 22.20
N ILE A 188 3.19 11.39 21.49
CA ILE A 188 3.49 11.52 20.07
C ILE A 188 4.97 11.81 19.89
N THR A 189 5.69 10.94 19.19
CA THR A 189 7.10 11.13 18.83
C THR A 189 7.29 11.56 17.38
N GLY A 190 6.35 11.20 16.50
CA GLY A 190 6.42 11.56 15.08
C GLY A 190 5.05 11.72 14.46
N ILE A 191 5.03 12.50 13.39
CA ILE A 191 3.84 12.75 12.56
C ILE A 191 4.18 12.37 11.13
N TYR A 192 3.40 11.46 10.56
CA TYR A 192 3.55 11.00 9.19
C TYR A 192 2.40 11.48 8.29
N GLU A 193 2.63 11.51 6.98
CA GLU A 193 1.61 11.83 5.97
C GLU A 193 1.84 10.99 4.72
N THR A 194 0.96 10.02 4.49
CA THR A 194 1.08 9.14 3.33
C THR A 194 0.29 9.66 2.13
N GLY A 195 -0.67 10.55 2.37
CA GLY A 195 -1.63 11.02 1.37
C GLY A 195 -2.66 9.94 0.99
N PHE A 196 -2.74 8.83 1.73
CA PHE A 196 -3.79 7.84 1.61
C PHE A 196 -4.81 8.04 2.74
N LEU A 197 -5.76 8.91 2.46
CA LEU A 197 -6.64 9.52 3.47
C LEU A 197 -7.41 8.49 4.30
N ASP A 198 -7.85 7.38 3.71
CA ASP A 198 -8.64 6.37 4.43
C ASP A 198 -7.84 5.71 5.56
N TYR A 199 -6.52 5.55 5.38
CA TYR A 199 -5.63 5.04 6.42
C TYR A 199 -5.12 6.15 7.33
N ASP A 200 -4.77 7.31 6.77
CA ASP A 200 -4.30 8.46 7.55
C ASP A 200 -5.34 8.95 8.58
N LYS A 201 -6.64 8.72 8.32
CA LYS A 201 -7.73 9.06 9.27
C LYS A 201 -7.79 8.19 10.51
N MET A 202 -7.25 6.97 10.45
CA MET A 202 -7.55 5.99 11.50
C MET A 202 -6.32 5.36 12.16
N PHE A 203 -5.19 5.20 11.44
CA PHE A 203 -4.07 4.44 12.01
C PHE A 203 -3.19 5.28 12.93
N VAL A 204 -2.92 4.70 14.10
CA VAL A 204 -1.89 5.14 15.06
C VAL A 204 -0.94 3.97 15.26
N ILE A 205 0.36 4.17 15.03
CA ILE A 205 1.37 3.11 15.16
C ILE A 205 2.00 3.15 16.55
N ALA A 206 2.04 2.01 17.20
CA ALA A 206 2.47 1.85 18.60
C ALA A 206 3.31 0.59 18.81
N ASP A 207 3.84 0.40 20.02
CA ASP A 207 4.46 -0.84 20.46
C ASP A 207 3.39 -1.94 20.64
N ILE A 208 3.56 -3.10 20.00
CA ILE A 208 2.65 -4.24 20.05
C ILE A 208 2.34 -4.70 21.48
N LYS A 209 3.27 -4.50 22.42
CA LYS A 209 3.10 -4.86 23.83
C LYS A 209 1.95 -4.10 24.50
N GLN A 210 1.59 -2.91 23.99
CA GLN A 210 0.43 -2.19 24.49
C GLN A 210 -0.87 -2.95 24.19
N ILE A 211 -0.99 -3.51 22.97
CA ILE A 211 -2.17 -4.26 22.55
C ILE A 211 -2.23 -5.62 23.27
N ARG A 212 -1.08 -6.32 23.37
CA ARG A 212 -1.01 -7.57 24.15
C ARG A 212 -1.50 -7.37 25.59
N ARG A 213 -1.08 -6.28 26.25
CA ARG A 213 -1.54 -5.96 27.62
C ARG A 213 -3.03 -5.59 27.69
N LEU A 214 -3.54 -4.88 26.71
CA LEU A 214 -4.96 -4.52 26.64
C LEU A 214 -5.83 -5.77 26.51
N ASN A 215 -5.42 -6.71 25.65
CA ASN A 215 -6.17 -7.93 25.38
C ASN A 215 -5.90 -9.07 26.36
N GLY A 216 -4.92 -8.93 27.26
CA GLY A 216 -4.48 -10.01 28.15
C GLY A 216 -3.81 -11.17 27.40
N TRP A 217 -3.15 -10.86 26.29
CA TRP A 217 -2.47 -11.84 25.44
C TRP A 217 -1.07 -12.19 25.96
N ASP A 218 -0.67 -13.42 25.69
CA ASP A 218 0.70 -13.89 25.93
C ASP A 218 1.69 -13.21 24.97
N LYS A 219 3.00 -13.37 25.27
CA LYS A 219 4.07 -12.73 24.48
C LYS A 219 4.14 -13.20 23.03
N ASP A 220 3.73 -14.44 22.76
CA ASP A 220 3.71 -15.05 21.43
C ASP A 220 2.37 -14.86 20.71
N GLN A 221 1.38 -14.26 21.34
CA GLN A 221 0.10 -13.97 20.72
C GLN A 221 0.09 -12.62 20.01
N VAL A 222 -0.44 -12.62 18.79
CA VAL A 222 -0.53 -11.46 17.89
C VAL A 222 -1.85 -11.49 17.12
N SER A 223 -2.25 -10.37 16.51
CA SER A 223 -3.37 -10.38 15.56
C SER A 223 -3.04 -11.15 14.29
N GLY A 224 -1.77 -11.11 13.89
CA GLY A 224 -1.30 -11.81 12.71
C GLY A 224 0.16 -11.54 12.38
N LEU A 225 0.58 -12.10 11.25
CA LEU A 225 1.87 -11.86 10.61
C LEU A 225 1.65 -11.09 9.32
N GLU A 226 2.53 -10.17 9.02
CA GLU A 226 2.64 -9.44 7.76
C GLU A 226 3.87 -9.92 7.01
N LEU A 227 3.69 -10.30 5.74
CA LEU A 227 4.75 -10.83 4.91
C LEU A 227 4.98 -9.91 3.71
N GLN A 228 6.23 -9.58 3.48
CA GLN A 228 6.67 -8.84 2.30
C GLN A 228 7.20 -9.83 1.26
N VAL A 229 6.71 -9.73 0.02
CA VAL A 229 7.20 -10.56 -1.10
C VAL A 229 8.37 -9.90 -1.81
N ASP A 230 9.24 -10.72 -2.41
CA ASP A 230 10.35 -10.23 -3.24
C ASP A 230 9.86 -9.60 -4.54
N ASP A 231 8.86 -10.23 -5.16
CA ASP A 231 8.29 -9.85 -6.44
C ASP A 231 6.76 -9.78 -6.35
N TYR A 232 6.23 -8.58 -6.54
CA TYR A 232 4.80 -8.35 -6.50
C TYR A 232 4.02 -9.08 -7.62
N ASP A 233 4.62 -9.30 -8.77
CA ASP A 233 3.94 -9.96 -9.88
C ASP A 233 3.67 -11.45 -9.57
N ARG A 234 4.37 -12.01 -8.57
CA ARG A 234 4.17 -13.36 -8.05
C ARG A 234 3.31 -13.42 -6.79
N LEU A 235 2.76 -12.27 -6.36
CA LEU A 235 2.00 -12.16 -5.10
C LEU A 235 0.92 -13.23 -4.96
N ASP A 236 0.08 -13.39 -5.99
CA ASP A 236 -1.08 -14.29 -5.92
C ASP A 236 -0.62 -15.75 -5.78
N GLN A 237 0.43 -16.15 -6.53
CA GLN A 237 1.01 -17.48 -6.43
C GLN A 237 1.62 -17.73 -5.05
N VAL A 238 2.43 -16.78 -4.54
CA VAL A 238 3.08 -16.93 -3.22
C VAL A 238 2.04 -16.98 -2.10
N ALA A 239 0.97 -16.18 -2.19
CA ALA A 239 -0.13 -16.19 -1.21
C ALA A 239 -0.87 -17.54 -1.21
N GLU A 240 -1.13 -18.11 -2.39
CA GLU A 240 -1.77 -19.42 -2.54
C GLU A 240 -0.87 -20.54 -2.01
N ASP A 241 0.42 -20.53 -2.34
CA ASP A 241 1.39 -21.51 -1.85
C ASP A 241 1.48 -21.50 -0.31
N ILE A 242 1.51 -20.32 0.30
CA ILE A 242 1.50 -20.14 1.77
C ILE A 242 0.18 -20.62 2.36
N TYR A 243 -0.95 -20.28 1.73
CA TYR A 243 -2.26 -20.73 2.19
C TYR A 243 -2.31 -22.27 2.27
N PHE A 244 -1.86 -22.99 1.24
CA PHE A 244 -1.83 -24.44 1.24
C PHE A 244 -0.86 -25.02 2.27
N ASP A 245 0.32 -24.42 2.44
CA ASP A 245 1.28 -24.86 3.47
C ASP A 245 0.73 -24.71 4.89
N LEU A 246 -0.09 -23.69 5.13
CA LEU A 246 -0.66 -23.41 6.45
C LEU A 246 -2.00 -24.11 6.73
N THR A 247 -2.69 -24.63 5.72
CA THR A 247 -4.05 -25.21 5.86
C THR A 247 -4.11 -26.37 6.87
N GLU A 248 -3.04 -27.16 6.97
CA GLU A 248 -2.94 -28.29 7.90
C GLU A 248 -2.28 -27.94 9.23
N ARG A 249 -1.81 -26.68 9.40
CA ARG A 249 -1.11 -26.24 10.60
C ARG A 249 -2.07 -25.54 11.55
N GLN A 250 -1.86 -25.78 12.83
CA GLN A 250 -2.55 -25.08 13.91
C GLN A 250 -1.55 -24.48 14.88
N ASP A 251 -1.95 -23.42 15.54
CA ASP A 251 -1.18 -22.86 16.64
C ASP A 251 -1.32 -23.74 17.91
N ARG A 252 -0.60 -23.41 18.97
CA ARG A 252 -0.64 -24.14 20.25
C ARG A 252 -2.03 -24.17 20.92
N ASN A 253 -2.93 -23.28 20.52
CA ASN A 253 -4.29 -23.17 21.04
C ASN A 253 -5.31 -23.87 20.15
N GLY A 254 -4.89 -24.49 19.05
CA GLY A 254 -5.75 -25.15 18.06
C GLY A 254 -6.37 -24.21 17.03
N ASN A 255 -5.92 -22.94 16.96
CA ASN A 255 -6.39 -22.01 15.94
C ASN A 255 -5.76 -22.32 14.59
N THR A 256 -6.55 -22.24 13.52
CA THR A 256 -6.11 -22.44 12.15
C THR A 256 -5.63 -21.08 11.57
N PHE A 257 -4.54 -21.11 10.83
CA PHE A 257 -4.01 -19.95 10.13
C PHE A 257 -4.76 -19.71 8.83
N TYR A 258 -4.91 -18.44 8.47
CA TYR A 258 -5.50 -18.02 7.21
C TYR A 258 -4.64 -16.95 6.54
N ALA A 259 -4.01 -17.32 5.42
CA ALA A 259 -3.21 -16.41 4.61
C ALA A 259 -4.08 -15.73 3.55
N ARG A 260 -3.98 -14.43 3.42
CA ARG A 260 -4.67 -13.61 2.41
C ARG A 260 -3.72 -12.59 1.81
N SER A 261 -3.81 -12.43 0.50
CA SER A 261 -3.11 -11.34 -0.19
C SER A 261 -3.72 -9.99 0.14
N ILE A 262 -2.94 -8.92 -0.03
CA ILE A 262 -3.43 -7.54 0.13
C ILE A 262 -4.58 -7.22 -0.85
N LYS A 263 -4.64 -7.90 -2.00
CA LYS A 263 -5.74 -7.78 -2.96
C LYS A 263 -7.05 -8.31 -2.40
N GLU A 264 -7.00 -9.47 -1.71
CA GLU A 264 -8.16 -10.07 -1.05
C GLU A 264 -8.60 -9.29 0.19
N LEU A 265 -7.66 -8.63 0.87
CA LEU A 265 -7.95 -7.77 2.01
C LEU A 265 -8.59 -6.44 1.60
N ASN A 266 -8.24 -5.92 0.42
CA ASN A 266 -8.70 -4.63 -0.09
C ASN A 266 -9.31 -4.75 -1.51
N PRO A 267 -10.33 -5.59 -1.72
CA PRO A 267 -10.84 -5.89 -3.07
C PRO A 267 -11.40 -4.66 -3.78
N MET A 268 -12.00 -3.73 -3.05
CA MET A 268 -12.54 -2.50 -3.66
C MET A 268 -11.44 -1.64 -4.30
N ILE A 269 -10.30 -1.49 -3.63
CA ILE A 269 -9.18 -0.70 -4.14
C ILE A 269 -8.56 -1.39 -5.35
N PHE A 270 -8.26 -2.68 -5.26
CA PHE A 270 -7.59 -3.41 -6.33
C PHE A 270 -8.49 -3.59 -7.56
N ASN A 271 -9.78 -3.91 -7.39
CA ASN A 271 -10.74 -3.94 -8.50
C ASN A 271 -10.84 -2.58 -9.20
N TRP A 272 -10.83 -1.47 -8.44
CA TRP A 272 -10.81 -0.14 -9.04
C TRP A 272 -9.52 0.14 -9.82
N LEU A 273 -8.36 -0.30 -9.31
CA LEU A 273 -7.10 -0.19 -10.04
C LEU A 273 -7.11 -1.00 -11.34
N ASP A 274 -7.78 -2.16 -11.38
CA ASP A 274 -7.90 -2.98 -12.59
C ASP A 274 -8.80 -2.32 -13.65
N VAL A 275 -9.83 -1.57 -13.26
CA VAL A 275 -10.64 -0.77 -14.18
C VAL A 275 -9.81 0.28 -14.94
N LEU A 276 -8.73 0.80 -14.33
CA LEU A 276 -7.84 1.74 -15.00
C LEU A 276 -7.10 1.11 -16.18
N ASP A 277 -6.78 -0.20 -16.14
CA ASP A 277 -6.18 -0.91 -17.27
C ASP A 277 -7.12 -0.97 -18.45
N ILE A 278 -8.40 -1.23 -18.21
CA ILE A 278 -9.43 -1.24 -19.25
C ILE A 278 -9.52 0.15 -19.92
N ASN A 279 -9.49 1.22 -19.12
CA ASN A 279 -9.51 2.59 -19.65
C ASN A 279 -8.29 2.87 -20.54
N VAL A 280 -7.09 2.40 -20.16
CA VAL A 280 -5.89 2.53 -21.00
C VAL A 280 -6.07 1.79 -22.32
N VAL A 281 -6.56 0.56 -22.31
CA VAL A 281 -6.80 -0.23 -23.53
C VAL A 281 -7.81 0.48 -24.46
N VAL A 282 -8.88 1.02 -23.90
CA VAL A 282 -9.88 1.78 -24.68
C VAL A 282 -9.27 3.05 -25.30
N ILE A 283 -8.48 3.81 -24.53
CA ILE A 283 -7.79 5.00 -25.04
C ILE A 283 -6.84 4.62 -26.18
N LEU A 284 -6.04 3.58 -26.02
CA LEU A 284 -5.11 3.11 -27.04
C LEU A 284 -5.84 2.65 -28.30
N ALA A 285 -6.95 1.91 -28.18
CA ALA A 285 -7.76 1.45 -29.31
C ALA A 285 -8.36 2.61 -30.10
N LEU A 286 -8.93 3.61 -29.40
CA LEU A 286 -9.48 4.82 -30.03
C LEU A 286 -8.40 5.61 -30.76
N MET A 287 -7.22 5.77 -30.15
CA MET A 287 -6.11 6.51 -30.76
C MET A 287 -5.57 5.80 -32.00
N LEU A 288 -5.48 4.46 -31.97
CA LEU A 288 -5.10 3.68 -33.14
C LEU A 288 -6.09 3.84 -34.28
N SER A 289 -7.40 3.79 -33.99
CA SER A 289 -8.45 4.00 -34.99
C SER A 289 -8.37 5.39 -35.64
N VAL A 290 -8.07 6.41 -34.85
CA VAL A 290 -7.87 7.78 -35.36
C VAL A 290 -6.62 7.88 -36.24
N ALA A 291 -5.53 7.20 -35.85
CA ALA A 291 -4.30 7.17 -36.61
C ALA A 291 -4.46 6.45 -37.97
N GLU A 292 -5.23 5.36 -38.02
CA GLU A 292 -5.57 4.64 -39.27
C GLU A 292 -6.36 5.56 -40.22
N VAL A 293 -7.43 6.21 -39.73
CA VAL A 293 -8.22 7.16 -40.53
C VAL A 293 -7.37 8.34 -41.04
N ALA A 294 -6.45 8.83 -40.20
CA ALA A 294 -5.55 9.92 -40.59
C ALA A 294 -4.49 9.49 -41.64
N ALA A 295 -4.15 8.20 -41.69
CA ALA A 295 -3.21 7.66 -42.67
C ALA A 295 -3.87 7.36 -44.05
N GLU A 296 -5.19 7.21 -44.11
CA GLU A 296 -5.95 6.99 -45.34
C GLU A 296 -6.35 8.30 -46.07
N LEU A 297 -6.22 9.44 -45.37
CA LEU A 297 -6.51 10.79 -45.93
C LEU A 297 -5.24 11.41 -46.51
#